data_748f8f859a916794b4331ee75da8a510
#
_entry.id   748f8f859a916794b4331ee75da8a510
#
_cell.length_a   1.000
_cell.length_b   1.000
_cell.length_c   1.000
_cell.angle_alpha   90.00
_cell.angle_beta   90.00
_cell.angle_gamma   90.00
#
_symmetry.space_group_name_H-M   'P 1'
#
loop_
_entity.id
_entity.type
_entity.pdbx_description
1 polymer ?
#
loop_
_entity_poly.entity_id
_entity_poly.type
_entity_poly.pdbx_seq_one_letter_code
_entity_poly.pdbx_strand_id
1 'polypeptide(L)'
;MKAFLILEDGHVFTGTSIGAKKEVISEIVFNTSMTGYLEVLTDPSYAGQAVCMTYPLIGNYGICYEDTESLRPWPDGYIVRELSRTPSNFRCEDTIQNFLKRFDIPGIAGIDTRALTRILREKGTMNGMITTDENYDLDAIIPRLKAYTTGKVVEKVTCSEKTVLKGSGKKVALLDLGAKNNIAKSLNQRGCEVTIYPASTTAEEILAANLDGIMLSNGPGDPKECTEVIKEIRKLYESDTPIFAICLGHQLMALATGADTHKMKYGHRGGNHPVKDLETGRVYISSQNHGYVVDTDNLDPKVAVPAFINVNDGTNEGLKYTGKNIFTVQFHPEACPGPQDSGYLFDRFIKMMGGEE
;
A
#
# COMPACT_ATOMS: atom_id res chain seq x y z
N MET A 1 19.44 -20.50 -12.76
CA MET A 1 18.48 -20.73 -13.84
C MET A 1 18.11 -19.37 -14.42
N LYS A 2 18.03 -19.27 -15.74
CA LYS A 2 17.57 -18.05 -16.39
C LYS A 2 16.12 -17.73 -16.00
N ALA A 3 15.80 -16.46 -15.98
CA ALA A 3 14.44 -15.96 -15.86
C ALA A 3 14.26 -14.76 -16.80
N PHE A 4 13.04 -14.52 -17.20
CA PHE A 4 12.66 -13.46 -18.13
C PHE A 4 11.55 -12.62 -17.52
N LEU A 5 11.67 -11.31 -17.65
CA LEU A 5 10.59 -10.36 -17.44
C LEU A 5 10.15 -9.85 -18.82
N ILE A 6 8.92 -10.17 -19.20
CA ILE A 6 8.31 -9.80 -20.48
C ILE A 6 7.25 -8.75 -20.19
N LEU A 7 7.35 -7.58 -20.82
CA LEU A 7 6.36 -6.51 -20.68
C LEU A 7 5.33 -6.54 -21.82
N GLU A 8 4.15 -6.02 -21.58
CA GLU A 8 3.05 -5.99 -22.56
C GLU A 8 3.36 -5.18 -23.83
N ASP A 9 4.37 -4.33 -23.78
CA ASP A 9 4.85 -3.56 -24.92
C ASP A 9 5.96 -4.28 -25.72
N GLY A 10 6.29 -5.54 -25.37
CA GLY A 10 7.25 -6.41 -26.03
C GLY A 10 8.68 -6.30 -25.53
N HIS A 11 9.01 -5.44 -24.57
CA HIS A 11 10.33 -5.45 -23.95
C HIS A 11 10.56 -6.70 -23.13
N VAL A 12 11.77 -7.29 -23.28
CA VAL A 12 12.19 -8.48 -22.54
C VAL A 12 13.49 -8.19 -21.79
N PHE A 13 13.49 -8.46 -20.49
CA PHE A 13 14.68 -8.43 -19.67
C PHE A 13 15.08 -9.85 -19.27
N THR A 14 16.34 -10.19 -19.50
CA THR A 14 16.89 -11.50 -19.13
C THR A 14 17.71 -11.38 -17.86
N GLY A 15 17.46 -12.26 -16.90
CA GLY A 15 18.16 -12.30 -15.64
C GLY A 15 18.27 -13.70 -15.06
N THR A 16 18.38 -13.79 -13.75
CA THR A 16 18.49 -15.03 -12.98
C THR A 16 17.31 -15.16 -12.03
N SER A 17 16.68 -16.34 -12.00
CA SER A 17 15.62 -16.65 -11.04
C SER A 17 16.15 -16.69 -9.61
N ILE A 18 15.50 -15.98 -8.70
CA ILE A 18 15.84 -15.87 -7.27
C ILE A 18 14.72 -16.34 -6.34
N GLY A 19 13.56 -16.67 -6.87
CA GLY A 19 12.39 -17.11 -6.10
C GLY A 19 11.90 -18.49 -6.53
N ALA A 20 10.58 -18.66 -6.48
CA ALA A 20 9.91 -19.88 -6.93
C ALA A 20 10.03 -20.08 -8.45
N LYS A 21 9.99 -21.33 -8.87
CA LYS A 21 9.91 -21.72 -10.30
C LYS A 21 8.45 -21.66 -10.73
N LYS A 22 7.97 -20.46 -11.01
CA LYS A 22 6.57 -20.21 -11.32
C LYS A 22 6.47 -19.11 -12.36
N GLU A 23 5.49 -19.21 -13.23
CA GLU A 23 5.07 -18.13 -14.10
C GLU A 23 4.03 -17.28 -13.39
N VAL A 24 4.13 -15.97 -13.52
CA VAL A 24 3.14 -15.03 -13.01
C VAL A 24 2.95 -13.88 -13.97
N ILE A 25 1.68 -13.47 -14.16
CA ILE A 25 1.30 -12.22 -14.82
C ILE A 25 0.82 -11.24 -13.75
N SER A 26 1.31 -10.00 -13.82
CA SER A 26 1.01 -9.00 -12.81
C SER A 26 1.26 -7.58 -13.35
N GLU A 27 0.71 -6.56 -12.72
CA GLU A 27 1.11 -5.18 -12.98
C GLU A 27 2.54 -4.95 -12.46
N ILE A 28 3.42 -4.44 -13.33
CA ILE A 28 4.81 -4.14 -12.97
C ILE A 28 4.90 -2.73 -12.44
N VAL A 29 5.34 -2.62 -11.19
CA VAL A 29 5.54 -1.34 -10.49
C VAL A 29 6.98 -1.22 -9.98
N PHE A 30 7.40 -0.01 -9.60
CA PHE A 30 8.73 0.19 -9.02
C PHE A 30 8.64 0.93 -7.69
N ASN A 31 9.56 0.65 -6.78
CA ASN A 31 9.71 1.35 -5.51
C ASN A 31 11.13 1.95 -5.43
N THR A 32 11.22 3.23 -5.00
CA THR A 32 12.47 3.98 -4.96
C THR A 32 13.16 3.99 -3.59
N SER A 33 12.62 3.30 -2.60
CA SER A 33 13.23 3.19 -1.27
C SER A 33 14.59 2.50 -1.33
N MET A 34 15.55 3.02 -0.57
CA MET A 34 16.89 2.42 -0.48
C MET A 34 16.94 1.27 0.54
N THR A 35 16.01 1.26 1.48
CA THR A 35 15.88 0.28 2.58
C THR A 35 14.42 -0.12 2.73
N GLY A 36 14.12 -1.07 3.61
CA GLY A 36 12.75 -1.47 3.90
C GLY A 36 12.17 -2.45 2.87
N TYR A 37 13.02 -3.25 2.24
CA TYR A 37 12.56 -4.22 1.24
C TYR A 37 11.70 -5.33 1.84
N LEU A 38 11.86 -5.65 3.13
CA LEU A 38 11.01 -6.64 3.81
C LEU A 38 9.61 -6.08 4.06
N GLU A 39 9.52 -4.84 4.48
CA GLU A 39 8.28 -4.11 4.67
C GLU A 39 7.54 -3.98 3.33
N VAL A 40 8.26 -3.67 2.24
CA VAL A 40 7.68 -3.68 0.87
C VAL A 40 7.16 -5.07 0.50
N LEU A 41 7.93 -6.15 0.79
CA LEU A 41 7.50 -7.52 0.50
C LEU A 41 6.26 -7.93 1.30
N THR A 42 6.09 -7.41 2.52
CA THR A 42 4.99 -7.80 3.41
C THR A 42 3.86 -6.78 3.50
N ASP A 43 3.92 -5.70 2.71
CA ASP A 43 2.81 -4.73 2.58
C ASP A 43 1.70 -5.29 1.69
N PRO A 44 0.48 -5.51 2.23
CA PRO A 44 -0.65 -6.03 1.45
C PRO A 44 -1.05 -5.15 0.26
N SER A 45 -0.68 -3.87 0.26
CA SER A 45 -0.96 -2.96 -0.86
C SER A 45 -0.27 -3.35 -2.17
N TYR A 46 0.72 -4.26 -2.13
CA TYR A 46 1.36 -4.81 -3.33
C TYR A 46 0.69 -6.08 -3.88
N ALA A 47 -0.42 -6.55 -3.30
CA ALA A 47 -1.14 -7.69 -3.86
C ALA A 47 -1.62 -7.39 -5.30
N GLY A 48 -1.35 -8.30 -6.22
CA GLY A 48 -1.63 -8.12 -7.66
C GLY A 48 -0.55 -7.34 -8.41
N GLN A 49 0.61 -7.05 -7.79
CA GLN A 49 1.72 -6.32 -8.41
C GLN A 49 3.04 -7.08 -8.29
N ALA A 50 3.89 -7.00 -9.32
CA ALA A 50 5.29 -7.39 -9.22
C ALA A 50 6.16 -6.14 -9.03
N VAL A 51 6.96 -6.14 -7.96
CA VAL A 51 7.67 -4.95 -7.50
C VAL A 51 9.12 -4.96 -7.94
N CYS A 52 9.52 -3.92 -8.66
CA CYS A 52 10.91 -3.61 -8.98
C CYS A 52 11.51 -2.69 -7.93
N MET A 53 12.51 -3.16 -7.18
CA MET A 53 13.32 -2.29 -6.33
C MET A 53 14.36 -1.56 -7.18
N THR A 54 14.33 -0.23 -7.15
CA THR A 54 15.27 0.57 -7.95
C THR A 54 16.65 0.67 -7.33
N TYR A 55 16.77 0.48 -6.00
CA TYR A 55 18.05 0.47 -5.32
C TYR A 55 18.91 -0.71 -5.81
N PRO A 56 20.20 -0.51 -6.14
CA PRO A 56 20.99 -1.50 -6.86
C PRO A 56 21.21 -2.81 -6.11
N LEU A 57 21.41 -2.76 -4.79
CA LEU A 57 21.68 -3.94 -3.97
C LEU A 57 20.56 -4.17 -2.95
N ILE A 58 19.91 -5.30 -3.03
CA ILE A 58 18.81 -5.71 -2.15
C ILE A 58 19.22 -6.97 -1.37
N GLY A 59 18.69 -7.14 -0.17
CA GLY A 59 18.93 -8.33 0.66
C GLY A 59 20.16 -8.27 1.56
N ASN A 60 20.80 -7.12 1.65
CA ASN A 60 22.05 -6.96 2.41
C ASN A 60 21.90 -7.15 3.93
N TYR A 61 20.72 -6.97 4.51
CA TYR A 61 20.45 -7.23 5.94
C TYR A 61 19.57 -8.47 6.18
N GLY A 62 19.18 -9.20 5.13
CA GLY A 62 18.39 -10.43 5.24
C GLY A 62 16.91 -10.17 5.57
N ILE A 63 16.28 -11.17 6.13
CA ILE A 63 14.91 -11.16 6.63
C ILE A 63 14.95 -11.15 8.15
N CYS A 64 14.19 -10.24 8.77
CA CYS A 64 13.89 -10.22 10.19
C CYS A 64 12.37 -10.26 10.35
N TYR A 65 11.82 -11.35 10.86
CA TYR A 65 10.37 -11.54 10.92
C TYR A 65 9.63 -10.54 11.81
N GLU A 66 10.31 -9.90 12.75
CA GLU A 66 9.73 -8.84 13.58
C GLU A 66 9.38 -7.57 12.80
N ASP A 67 10.07 -7.33 11.67
CA ASP A 67 9.89 -6.13 10.84
C ASP A 67 8.82 -6.32 9.75
N THR A 68 8.08 -7.44 9.77
CA THR A 68 7.02 -7.71 8.79
C THR A 68 5.78 -6.85 9.03
N GLU A 69 5.20 -6.34 7.95
CA GLU A 69 3.97 -5.54 7.97
C GLU A 69 2.69 -6.39 7.89
N SER A 70 2.84 -7.71 7.64
CA SER A 70 1.75 -8.69 7.66
C SER A 70 2.31 -10.11 7.78
N LEU A 71 1.42 -11.11 7.82
CA LEU A 71 1.77 -12.53 8.03
C LEU A 71 2.54 -13.18 6.87
N ARG A 72 2.53 -12.57 5.67
CA ARG A 72 3.13 -13.16 4.45
C ARG A 72 3.53 -12.06 3.45
N PRO A 73 4.40 -12.37 2.50
CA PRO A 73 4.61 -11.47 1.36
C PRO A 73 3.39 -11.47 0.43
N TRP A 74 3.16 -10.32 -0.20
CA TRP A 74 1.99 -10.07 -1.05
C TRP A 74 2.30 -9.78 -2.52
N PRO A 75 3.47 -9.21 -2.90
CA PRO A 75 3.78 -9.05 -4.31
C PRO A 75 3.71 -10.39 -5.05
N ASP A 76 3.14 -10.37 -6.25
CA ASP A 76 3.09 -11.55 -7.12
C ASP A 76 4.46 -11.92 -7.68
N GLY A 77 5.38 -10.95 -7.74
CA GLY A 77 6.75 -11.15 -8.20
C GLY A 77 7.72 -10.10 -7.65
N TYR A 78 9.00 -10.43 -7.64
CA TYR A 78 10.03 -9.56 -7.10
C TYR A 78 11.19 -9.36 -8.08
N ILE A 79 11.55 -8.10 -8.35
CA ILE A 79 12.47 -7.72 -9.41
C ILE A 79 13.59 -6.86 -8.82
N VAL A 80 14.85 -7.30 -8.97
CA VAL A 80 16.01 -6.60 -8.43
C VAL A 80 17.16 -6.56 -9.44
N ARG A 81 18.04 -5.57 -9.30
CA ARG A 81 19.28 -5.53 -10.07
C ARG A 81 20.29 -6.54 -9.51
N GLU A 82 20.58 -6.44 -8.22
CA GLU A 82 21.50 -7.34 -7.54
C GLU A 82 20.93 -7.79 -6.20
N LEU A 83 21.06 -9.09 -5.92
CA LEU A 83 20.69 -9.67 -4.64
C LEU A 83 21.95 -10.00 -3.86
N SER A 84 22.03 -9.52 -2.62
CA SER A 84 23.13 -9.82 -1.71
C SER A 84 23.29 -11.34 -1.54
N ARG A 85 24.50 -11.84 -1.71
CA ARG A 85 24.80 -13.27 -1.56
C ARG A 85 24.79 -13.70 -0.10
N THR A 86 25.26 -12.80 0.77
CA THR A 86 25.38 -13.07 2.21
C THR A 86 24.86 -11.87 2.96
N PRO A 87 23.67 -11.99 3.60
CA PRO A 87 23.19 -10.94 4.49
C PRO A 87 24.13 -10.72 5.67
N SER A 88 24.27 -9.45 6.09
CA SER A 88 25.13 -9.07 7.22
C SER A 88 24.34 -8.18 8.18
N ASN A 89 23.57 -8.80 9.08
CA ASN A 89 22.84 -8.14 10.15
C ASN A 89 22.66 -9.13 11.30
N PHE A 90 22.84 -8.67 12.55
CA PHE A 90 22.67 -9.53 13.73
C PHE A 90 21.24 -10.04 13.93
N ARG A 91 20.23 -9.36 13.36
CA ARG A 91 18.81 -9.78 13.38
C ARG A 91 18.42 -10.63 12.17
N CYS A 92 19.35 -10.98 11.29
CA CYS A 92 19.05 -11.77 10.09
C CYS A 92 18.68 -13.20 10.46
N GLU A 93 17.46 -13.60 10.15
CA GLU A 93 16.92 -14.95 10.38
C GLU A 93 16.85 -15.78 9.10
N ASP A 94 16.71 -15.12 7.92
CA ASP A 94 16.60 -15.81 6.62
C ASP A 94 17.11 -14.93 5.48
N THR A 95 17.22 -15.50 4.28
CA THR A 95 17.54 -14.77 3.05
C THR A 95 16.27 -14.47 2.25
N ILE A 96 16.31 -13.43 1.42
CA ILE A 96 15.19 -13.11 0.50
C ILE A 96 14.88 -14.30 -0.41
N GLN A 97 15.90 -15.00 -0.92
CA GLN A 97 15.68 -16.16 -1.80
C GLN A 97 14.87 -17.27 -1.12
N ASN A 98 15.20 -17.60 0.12
CA ASN A 98 14.47 -18.60 0.89
C ASN A 98 13.06 -18.13 1.20
N PHE A 99 12.92 -16.85 1.58
CA PHE A 99 11.64 -16.23 1.86
C PHE A 99 10.70 -16.28 0.65
N LEU A 100 11.16 -15.84 -0.52
CA LEU A 100 10.37 -15.91 -1.77
C LEU A 100 9.99 -17.34 -2.13
N LYS A 101 10.93 -18.30 -2.02
CA LYS A 101 10.65 -19.73 -2.31
C LYS A 101 9.64 -20.33 -1.34
N ARG A 102 9.72 -20.01 -0.05
CA ARG A 102 8.80 -20.49 0.98
C ARG A 102 7.36 -20.09 0.70
N PHE A 103 7.16 -18.90 0.17
CA PHE A 103 5.85 -18.36 -0.14
C PHE A 103 5.44 -18.47 -1.62
N ASP A 104 6.17 -19.27 -2.39
CA ASP A 104 5.89 -19.55 -3.82
C ASP A 104 5.84 -18.27 -4.69
N ILE A 105 6.72 -17.31 -4.43
CA ILE A 105 6.84 -16.05 -5.17
C ILE A 105 8.00 -16.14 -6.16
N PRO A 106 7.79 -15.94 -7.46
CA PRO A 106 8.86 -15.85 -8.45
C PRO A 106 9.60 -14.52 -8.30
N GLY A 107 10.90 -14.56 -8.56
CA GLY A 107 11.72 -13.35 -8.59
C GLY A 107 12.82 -13.43 -9.65
N ILE A 108 13.26 -12.26 -10.09
CA ILE A 108 14.31 -12.10 -11.09
C ILE A 108 15.36 -11.10 -10.61
N ALA A 109 16.64 -11.48 -10.71
CA ALA A 109 17.78 -10.62 -10.45
C ALA A 109 18.70 -10.50 -11.68
N GLY A 110 19.53 -9.47 -11.70
CA GLY A 110 20.52 -9.25 -12.77
C GLY A 110 19.99 -8.46 -13.97
N ILE A 111 18.81 -7.88 -13.88
CA ILE A 111 18.26 -7.03 -14.94
C ILE A 111 18.64 -5.56 -14.76
N ASP A 112 18.53 -4.77 -15.81
CA ASP A 112 18.67 -3.31 -15.73
C ASP A 112 17.39 -2.68 -15.18
N THR A 113 17.29 -2.59 -13.85
CA THR A 113 16.16 -1.97 -13.14
C THR A 113 16.01 -0.49 -13.46
N ARG A 114 17.10 0.20 -13.82
CA ARG A 114 17.04 1.61 -14.24
C ARG A 114 16.35 1.74 -15.61
N ALA A 115 16.68 0.88 -16.58
CA ALA A 115 16.01 0.86 -17.88
C ALA A 115 14.51 0.53 -17.71
N LEU A 116 14.17 -0.49 -16.91
CA LEU A 116 12.78 -0.84 -16.59
C LEU A 116 12.03 0.36 -15.98
N THR A 117 12.61 1.00 -14.97
CA THR A 117 12.00 2.17 -14.31
C THR A 117 11.76 3.32 -15.29
N ARG A 118 12.69 3.57 -16.23
CA ARG A 118 12.51 4.60 -17.27
C ARG A 118 11.32 4.26 -18.18
N ILE A 119 11.19 3.02 -18.63
CA ILE A 119 10.05 2.56 -19.43
C ILE A 119 8.74 2.83 -18.68
N LEU A 120 8.64 2.42 -17.43
CA LEU A 120 7.44 2.60 -16.61
C LEU A 120 7.12 4.08 -16.36
N ARG A 121 8.12 4.95 -16.20
CA ARG A 121 7.91 6.40 -16.06
C ARG A 121 7.44 7.05 -17.34
N GLU A 122 7.98 6.63 -18.48
CA GLU A 122 7.67 7.18 -19.79
C GLU A 122 6.33 6.69 -20.34
N LYS A 123 6.00 5.41 -20.15
CA LYS A 123 4.80 4.77 -20.71
C LYS A 123 3.67 4.55 -19.69
N GLY A 124 3.96 4.56 -18.41
CA GLY A 124 3.06 4.21 -17.32
C GLY A 124 3.37 2.82 -16.77
N THR A 125 2.77 2.47 -15.62
CA THR A 125 2.76 1.08 -15.15
C THR A 125 2.05 0.20 -16.17
N MET A 126 2.52 -1.01 -16.37
CA MET A 126 2.02 -1.93 -17.37
C MET A 126 2.09 -3.37 -16.87
N ASN A 127 1.33 -4.24 -17.51
CA ASN A 127 1.37 -5.65 -17.19
C ASN A 127 2.65 -6.30 -17.73
N GLY A 128 3.12 -7.31 -17.01
CA GLY A 128 4.26 -8.12 -17.40
C GLY A 128 4.17 -9.54 -16.86
N MET A 129 5.03 -10.39 -17.40
CA MET A 129 5.17 -11.78 -16.99
C MET A 129 6.58 -12.04 -16.50
N ILE A 130 6.71 -12.69 -15.35
CA ILE A 130 7.97 -13.29 -14.91
C ILE A 130 7.85 -14.79 -15.22
N THR A 131 8.79 -15.34 -16.02
CA THR A 131 8.83 -16.75 -16.38
C THR A 131 10.26 -17.28 -16.40
N THR A 132 10.40 -18.61 -16.25
CA THR A 132 11.66 -19.34 -16.41
C THR A 132 11.66 -20.23 -17.66
N ASP A 133 10.61 -20.14 -18.45
CA ASP A 133 10.55 -20.83 -19.75
C ASP A 133 11.41 -20.08 -20.77
N GLU A 134 12.42 -20.77 -21.30
CA GLU A 134 13.30 -20.26 -22.36
C GLU A 134 12.66 -20.27 -23.75
N ASN A 135 11.57 -21.03 -23.94
CA ASN A 135 10.84 -21.18 -25.18
C ASN A 135 9.57 -20.34 -25.25
N TYR A 136 9.54 -19.20 -24.55
CA TYR A 136 8.39 -18.32 -24.56
C TYR A 136 8.05 -17.76 -25.95
N ASP A 137 6.77 -17.64 -26.24
CA ASP A 137 6.25 -17.06 -27.48
C ASP A 137 5.63 -15.68 -27.20
N LEU A 138 6.26 -14.63 -27.71
CA LEU A 138 5.81 -13.24 -27.52
C LEU A 138 4.44 -12.98 -28.15
N ASP A 139 4.16 -13.60 -29.32
CA ASP A 139 2.89 -13.37 -29.99
C ASP A 139 1.71 -13.99 -29.22
N ALA A 140 1.96 -15.04 -28.46
CA ALA A 140 0.97 -15.63 -27.55
C ALA A 140 0.88 -14.90 -26.19
N ILE A 141 1.99 -14.36 -25.67
CA ILE A 141 2.05 -13.76 -24.33
C ILE A 141 1.50 -12.32 -24.33
N ILE A 142 1.89 -11.47 -25.28
CA ILE A 142 1.53 -10.05 -25.29
C ILE A 142 0.01 -9.83 -25.23
N PRO A 143 -0.84 -10.54 -26.01
CA PRO A 143 -2.29 -10.40 -25.87
C PRO A 143 -2.81 -10.78 -24.48
N ARG A 144 -2.23 -11.81 -23.83
CA ARG A 144 -2.59 -12.20 -22.45
C ARG A 144 -2.23 -11.11 -21.45
N LEU A 145 -1.06 -10.48 -21.60
CA LEU A 145 -0.64 -9.38 -20.74
C LEU A 145 -1.58 -8.19 -20.88
N LYS A 146 -1.92 -7.79 -22.10
CA LYS A 146 -2.83 -6.66 -22.35
C LYS A 146 -4.25 -6.89 -21.81
N ALA A 147 -4.69 -8.12 -21.77
CA ALA A 147 -6.02 -8.51 -21.27
C ALA A 147 -6.06 -8.69 -19.73
N TYR A 148 -4.90 -8.73 -19.06
CA TYR A 148 -4.84 -8.99 -17.64
C TYR A 148 -5.38 -7.80 -16.82
N THR A 149 -6.20 -8.12 -15.82
CA THR A 149 -6.68 -7.19 -14.80
C THR A 149 -6.51 -7.80 -13.41
N THR A 150 -6.16 -6.99 -12.44
CA THR A 150 -5.90 -7.45 -11.07
C THR A 150 -7.18 -7.89 -10.34
N GLY A 151 -8.33 -7.29 -10.70
CA GLY A 151 -9.63 -7.56 -10.11
C GLY A 151 -9.73 -7.15 -8.64
N LYS A 152 -10.66 -7.75 -7.91
CA LYS A 152 -10.96 -7.44 -6.51
C LYS A 152 -9.89 -8.04 -5.57
N VAL A 153 -8.89 -7.26 -5.23
CA VAL A 153 -7.76 -7.70 -4.40
C VAL A 153 -7.97 -7.52 -2.90
N VAL A 154 -8.81 -6.58 -2.47
CA VAL A 154 -9.11 -6.34 -1.05
C VAL A 154 -9.65 -7.60 -0.37
N GLU A 155 -10.52 -8.34 -1.04
CA GLU A 155 -11.09 -9.61 -0.53
C GLU A 155 -10.03 -10.69 -0.24
N LYS A 156 -8.85 -10.59 -0.90
CA LYS A 156 -7.74 -11.56 -0.73
C LYS A 156 -6.81 -11.21 0.43
N VAL A 157 -6.77 -9.94 0.83
CA VAL A 157 -5.78 -9.42 1.79
C VAL A 157 -6.38 -9.10 3.15
N THR A 158 -7.68 -8.85 3.23
CA THR A 158 -8.39 -8.57 4.47
C THR A 158 -8.34 -9.76 5.43
N CYS A 159 -8.38 -9.51 6.74
CA CYS A 159 -8.45 -10.57 7.73
C CYS A 159 -9.75 -11.38 7.59
N SER A 160 -9.69 -12.65 7.94
CA SER A 160 -10.86 -13.55 7.90
C SER A 160 -11.77 -13.43 9.13
N GLU A 161 -11.21 -12.98 10.25
CA GLU A 161 -11.88 -12.92 11.55
C GLU A 161 -11.55 -11.63 12.28
N LYS A 162 -12.49 -11.17 13.08
CA LYS A 162 -12.29 -10.05 14.00
C LYS A 162 -11.26 -10.38 15.06
N THR A 163 -10.27 -9.49 15.24
CA THR A 163 -9.25 -9.63 16.29
C THR A 163 -9.15 -8.36 17.13
N VAL A 164 -8.66 -8.49 18.38
CA VAL A 164 -8.56 -7.36 19.31
C VAL A 164 -7.14 -7.26 19.86
N LEU A 165 -6.51 -6.11 19.66
CA LEU A 165 -5.31 -5.71 20.38
C LEU A 165 -5.73 -4.95 21.63
N LYS A 166 -5.49 -5.55 22.79
CA LYS A 166 -5.86 -4.98 24.09
C LYS A 166 -5.16 -3.65 24.35
N GLY A 167 -5.88 -2.70 24.92
CA GLY A 167 -5.40 -1.40 25.38
C GLY A 167 -6.28 -0.89 26.52
N SER A 168 -5.84 0.15 27.21
CA SER A 168 -6.57 0.73 28.36
C SER A 168 -7.22 2.08 28.04
N GLY A 169 -6.93 2.63 26.84
CA GLY A 169 -7.42 3.94 26.39
C GLY A 169 -8.62 3.85 25.46
N LYS A 170 -8.60 4.68 24.42
CA LYS A 170 -9.68 4.77 23.44
C LYS A 170 -9.90 3.48 22.67
N LYS A 171 -11.15 3.17 22.36
CA LYS A 171 -11.54 1.99 21.59
C LYS A 171 -11.69 2.36 20.11
N VAL A 172 -10.90 1.75 19.25
CA VAL A 172 -10.83 2.05 17.83
C VAL A 172 -11.22 0.83 17.01
N ALA A 173 -12.15 1.00 16.06
CA ALA A 173 -12.33 0.03 14.98
C ALA A 173 -11.27 0.29 13.91
N LEU A 174 -10.56 -0.74 13.50
CA LEU A 174 -9.73 -0.73 12.30
C LEU A 174 -10.39 -1.60 11.23
N LEU A 175 -10.94 -0.97 10.19
CA LEU A 175 -11.45 -1.70 9.02
C LEU A 175 -10.26 -2.13 8.16
N ASP A 176 -10.04 -3.43 8.09
CA ASP A 176 -8.90 -4.02 7.40
C ASP A 176 -9.17 -4.19 5.91
N LEU A 177 -8.62 -3.28 5.12
CA LEU A 177 -8.66 -3.29 3.64
C LEU A 177 -7.37 -3.90 3.04
N GLY A 178 -6.52 -4.45 3.88
CA GLY A 178 -5.14 -4.85 3.63
C GLY A 178 -4.20 -4.02 4.50
N ALA A 179 -4.50 -3.98 5.81
CA ALA A 179 -3.81 -3.15 6.78
C ALA A 179 -2.37 -3.59 7.00
N LYS A 180 -1.45 -2.65 7.02
CA LYS A 180 -0.12 -2.85 7.58
C LYS A 180 -0.21 -2.95 9.10
N ASN A 181 0.54 -3.89 9.67
CA ASN A 181 0.58 -4.12 11.13
C ASN A 181 0.90 -2.84 11.92
N ASN A 182 1.72 -1.96 11.35
CA ASN A 182 2.13 -0.72 12.01
C ASN A 182 0.99 0.27 12.21
N ILE A 183 -0.09 0.20 11.47
CA ILE A 183 -1.29 1.04 11.73
C ILE A 183 -1.90 0.66 13.08
N ALA A 184 -2.18 -0.63 13.28
CA ALA A 184 -2.73 -1.11 14.53
C ALA A 184 -1.74 -0.93 15.70
N LYS A 185 -0.44 -1.21 15.48
CA LYS A 185 0.63 -0.99 16.47
C LYS A 185 0.73 0.49 16.88
N SER A 186 0.65 1.44 15.92
CA SER A 186 0.73 2.87 16.19
C SER A 186 -0.40 3.37 17.10
N LEU A 187 -1.61 2.86 16.91
CA LEU A 187 -2.75 3.14 17.79
C LEU A 187 -2.57 2.48 19.17
N ASN A 188 -2.17 1.20 19.18
CA ASN A 188 -2.02 0.44 20.43
C ASN A 188 -0.89 0.97 21.31
N GLN A 189 0.24 1.38 20.73
CA GLN A 189 1.36 2.03 21.45
C GLN A 189 0.94 3.35 22.11
N ARG A 190 -0.12 3.99 21.60
CA ARG A 190 -0.75 5.18 22.20
C ARG A 190 -1.87 4.84 23.17
N GLY A 191 -1.95 3.59 23.61
CA GLY A 191 -2.89 3.09 24.62
C GLY A 191 -4.24 2.64 24.07
N CYS A 192 -4.54 2.78 22.76
CA CYS A 192 -5.82 2.36 22.21
C CYS A 192 -6.04 0.85 22.29
N GLU A 193 -7.26 0.44 22.64
CA GLU A 193 -7.76 -0.89 22.33
C GLU A 193 -8.22 -0.88 20.86
N VAL A 194 -7.61 -1.73 20.02
CA VAL A 194 -7.88 -1.76 18.57
C VAL A 194 -8.60 -3.05 18.21
N THR A 195 -9.82 -2.92 17.71
CA THR A 195 -10.56 -4.06 17.14
C THR A 195 -10.42 -4.01 15.62
N ILE A 196 -9.79 -5.03 15.05
CA ILE A 196 -9.59 -5.17 13.61
C ILE A 196 -10.78 -5.93 13.04
N TYR A 197 -11.44 -5.34 12.04
CA TYR A 197 -12.61 -5.88 11.38
C TYR A 197 -12.30 -6.23 9.92
N PRO A 198 -12.80 -7.37 9.41
CA PRO A 198 -12.74 -7.68 7.98
C PRO A 198 -13.40 -6.57 7.12
N ALA A 199 -12.93 -6.41 5.88
CA ALA A 199 -13.48 -5.45 4.92
C ALA A 199 -14.98 -5.65 4.62
N SER A 200 -15.50 -6.87 4.83
CA SER A 200 -16.91 -7.21 4.63
C SER A 200 -17.82 -6.85 5.80
N THR A 201 -17.27 -6.31 6.90
CA THR A 201 -18.06 -5.94 8.09
C THR A 201 -18.98 -4.77 7.79
N THR A 202 -20.23 -4.84 8.23
CA THR A 202 -21.20 -3.77 8.01
C THR A 202 -20.97 -2.57 8.93
N ALA A 203 -21.35 -1.38 8.49
CA ALA A 203 -21.31 -0.19 9.32
C ALA A 203 -22.15 -0.34 10.60
N GLU A 204 -23.29 -1.02 10.51
CA GLU A 204 -24.15 -1.29 11.66
C GLU A 204 -23.42 -2.10 12.74
N GLU A 205 -22.67 -3.15 12.36
CA GLU A 205 -21.88 -3.93 13.30
C GLU A 205 -20.79 -3.11 13.97
N ILE A 206 -20.06 -2.27 13.20
CA ILE A 206 -19.01 -1.41 13.73
C ILE A 206 -19.61 -0.38 14.71
N LEU A 207 -20.68 0.30 14.34
CA LEU A 207 -21.31 1.34 15.17
C LEU A 207 -21.97 0.78 16.43
N ALA A 208 -22.52 -0.44 16.38
CA ALA A 208 -23.10 -1.13 17.54
C ALA A 208 -22.06 -1.47 18.62
N ALA A 209 -20.77 -1.48 18.29
CA ALA A 209 -19.70 -1.78 19.24
C ALA A 209 -19.34 -0.60 20.17
N ASN A 210 -19.98 0.58 20.03
CA ASN A 210 -19.75 1.78 20.85
C ASN A 210 -18.27 2.15 20.95
N LEU A 211 -17.62 2.33 19.81
CA LEU A 211 -16.21 2.67 19.69
C LEU A 211 -16.01 4.19 19.71
N ASP A 212 -14.86 4.65 20.17
CA ASP A 212 -14.51 6.07 20.21
C ASP A 212 -14.12 6.63 18.83
N GLY A 213 -13.64 5.78 17.93
CA GLY A 213 -13.24 6.18 16.58
C GLY A 213 -13.07 5.03 15.62
N ILE A 214 -12.97 5.37 14.33
CA ILE A 214 -12.83 4.42 13.23
C ILE A 214 -11.58 4.76 12.43
N MET A 215 -10.75 3.76 12.17
CA MET A 215 -9.62 3.81 11.27
C MET A 215 -9.94 3.01 10.00
N LEU A 216 -9.83 3.64 8.82
CA LEU A 216 -9.87 2.95 7.54
C LEU A 216 -8.43 2.73 7.06
N SER A 217 -8.03 1.48 6.86
CA SER A 217 -6.64 1.15 6.57
C SER A 217 -6.25 1.44 5.12
N ASN A 218 -4.96 1.28 4.83
CA ASN A 218 -4.43 1.12 3.48
C ASN A 218 -4.92 -0.19 2.85
N GLY A 219 -4.63 -0.37 1.57
CA GLY A 219 -4.93 -1.61 0.85
C GLY A 219 -4.59 -1.54 -0.64
N PRO A 220 -4.70 -2.67 -1.36
CA PRO A 220 -4.36 -2.79 -2.77
C PRO A 220 -5.52 -2.47 -3.72
N GLY A 221 -5.19 -2.29 -5.00
CA GLY A 221 -6.12 -2.36 -6.12
C GLY A 221 -6.74 -1.03 -6.54
N ASP A 222 -7.72 -1.10 -7.42
CA ASP A 222 -8.53 0.04 -7.84
C ASP A 222 -9.62 0.31 -6.79
N PRO A 223 -9.69 1.52 -6.20
CA PRO A 223 -10.71 1.83 -5.20
C PRO A 223 -12.14 1.67 -5.75
N LYS A 224 -12.38 1.86 -7.05
CA LYS A 224 -13.69 1.72 -7.68
C LYS A 224 -14.20 0.27 -7.70
N GLU A 225 -13.32 -0.72 -7.56
CA GLU A 225 -13.71 -2.15 -7.43
C GLU A 225 -14.31 -2.48 -6.04
N CYS A 226 -14.12 -1.62 -5.04
CA CYS A 226 -14.57 -1.84 -3.66
C CYS A 226 -16.02 -1.37 -3.42
N THR A 227 -16.93 -1.62 -4.35
CA THR A 227 -18.29 -1.05 -4.36
C THR A 227 -19.10 -1.27 -3.08
N GLU A 228 -19.02 -2.48 -2.48
CA GLU A 228 -19.75 -2.79 -1.25
C GLU A 228 -19.12 -2.08 -0.03
N VAL A 229 -17.81 -2.02 0.04
CA VAL A 229 -17.09 -1.31 1.10
C VAL A 229 -17.39 0.20 1.06
N ILE A 230 -17.46 0.80 -0.14
CA ILE A 230 -17.84 2.21 -0.32
C ILE A 230 -19.23 2.50 0.25
N LYS A 231 -20.21 1.59 0.05
CA LYS A 231 -21.56 1.74 0.62
C LYS A 231 -21.54 1.74 2.15
N GLU A 232 -20.75 0.87 2.76
CA GLU A 232 -20.63 0.80 4.22
C GLU A 232 -19.88 2.02 4.76
N ILE A 233 -18.79 2.47 4.10
CA ILE A 233 -18.08 3.69 4.48
C ILE A 233 -19.01 4.93 4.39
N ARG A 234 -19.94 4.98 3.43
CA ARG A 234 -20.91 6.05 3.37
C ARG A 234 -21.79 6.12 4.62
N LYS A 235 -22.26 4.97 5.14
CA LYS A 235 -23.02 4.92 6.39
C LYS A 235 -22.16 5.35 7.60
N LEU A 236 -20.87 4.96 7.62
CA LEU A 236 -19.93 5.41 8.66
C LEU A 236 -19.72 6.93 8.59
N TYR A 237 -19.60 7.52 7.40
CA TYR A 237 -19.52 8.96 7.20
C TYR A 237 -20.75 9.71 7.74
N GLU A 238 -21.95 9.13 7.63
CA GLU A 238 -23.19 9.72 8.15
C GLU A 238 -23.28 9.71 9.67
N SER A 239 -22.45 8.87 10.35
CA SER A 239 -22.33 8.87 11.81
C SER A 239 -21.52 10.09 12.31
N ASP A 240 -21.60 10.37 13.62
CA ASP A 240 -20.78 11.40 14.25
C ASP A 240 -19.45 10.85 14.83
N THR A 241 -19.14 9.58 14.55
CA THR A 241 -17.92 8.93 15.03
C THR A 241 -16.70 9.52 14.34
N PRO A 242 -15.65 9.90 15.06
CA PRO A 242 -14.39 10.34 14.47
C PRO A 242 -13.77 9.30 13.54
N ILE A 243 -13.32 9.71 12.34
CA ILE A 243 -12.70 8.81 11.36
C ILE A 243 -11.35 9.35 10.91
N PHE A 244 -10.35 8.45 10.91
CA PHE A 244 -9.08 8.65 10.23
C PHE A 244 -8.90 7.59 9.15
N ALA A 245 -8.49 7.98 7.95
CA ALA A 245 -8.34 7.04 6.83
C ALA A 245 -6.99 7.22 6.13
N ILE A 246 -6.37 6.10 5.74
CA ILE A 246 -5.03 6.03 5.15
C ILE A 246 -5.09 5.38 3.78
N CYS A 247 -4.45 5.98 2.79
CA CYS A 247 -4.20 5.46 1.44
C CYS A 247 -5.50 4.97 0.76
N LEU A 248 -5.75 3.68 0.64
CA LEU A 248 -7.00 3.16 0.09
C LEU A 248 -8.22 3.65 0.87
N GLY A 249 -8.15 3.67 2.20
CA GLY A 249 -9.22 4.21 3.05
C GLY A 249 -9.55 5.67 2.73
N HIS A 250 -8.54 6.51 2.45
CA HIS A 250 -8.72 7.89 1.97
C HIS A 250 -9.49 7.92 0.64
N GLN A 251 -9.10 7.09 -0.32
CA GLN A 251 -9.75 7.03 -1.64
C GLN A 251 -11.19 6.54 -1.54
N LEU A 252 -11.45 5.52 -0.73
CA LEU A 252 -12.80 4.99 -0.52
C LEU A 252 -13.71 5.98 0.20
N MET A 253 -13.19 6.74 1.18
CA MET A 253 -13.94 7.81 1.85
C MET A 253 -14.28 8.94 0.85
N ALA A 254 -13.37 9.30 -0.03
CA ALA A 254 -13.61 10.30 -1.09
C ALA A 254 -14.70 9.82 -2.06
N LEU A 255 -14.64 8.57 -2.53
CA LEU A 255 -15.67 7.98 -3.39
C LEU A 255 -17.04 7.89 -2.68
N ALA A 256 -17.06 7.49 -1.39
CA ALA A 256 -18.28 7.40 -0.59
C ALA A 256 -18.96 8.76 -0.43
N THR A 257 -18.24 9.85 -0.53
CA THR A 257 -18.72 11.23 -0.35
C THR A 257 -18.90 12.02 -1.65
N GLY A 258 -18.75 11.35 -2.81
CA GLY A 258 -19.09 11.89 -4.12
C GLY A 258 -17.93 12.48 -4.91
N ALA A 259 -16.70 12.41 -4.42
CA ALA A 259 -15.50 12.70 -5.21
C ALA A 259 -15.17 11.53 -6.16
N ASP A 260 -14.24 11.71 -7.07
CA ASP A 260 -13.77 10.68 -7.98
C ASP A 260 -12.28 10.36 -7.77
N THR A 261 -11.82 9.27 -8.39
CA THR A 261 -10.41 8.86 -8.38
C THR A 261 -9.98 8.47 -9.79
N HIS A 262 -8.69 8.68 -10.10
CA HIS A 262 -8.13 8.20 -11.35
C HIS A 262 -6.78 7.49 -11.14
N LYS A 263 -6.44 6.62 -12.09
CA LYS A 263 -5.15 5.93 -12.11
C LYS A 263 -4.04 6.90 -12.54
N MET A 264 -3.01 7.01 -11.73
CA MET A 264 -1.81 7.77 -12.06
C MET A 264 -0.97 7.03 -13.10
N LYS A 265 -0.16 7.76 -13.84
CA LYS A 265 0.71 7.18 -14.87
C LYS A 265 1.64 6.08 -14.33
N TYR A 266 2.29 6.33 -13.19
CA TYR A 266 3.17 5.35 -12.53
C TYR A 266 3.01 5.32 -11.00
N GLY A 267 2.18 6.19 -10.44
CA GLY A 267 1.93 6.28 -9.00
C GLY A 267 3.09 6.83 -8.17
N HIS A 268 2.90 6.93 -6.89
CA HIS A 268 3.93 7.28 -5.91
C HIS A 268 4.31 6.04 -5.10
N ARG A 269 5.60 5.64 -5.13
CA ARG A 269 6.12 4.52 -4.36
C ARG A 269 7.55 4.79 -3.91
N GLY A 270 7.73 4.94 -2.60
CA GLY A 270 9.02 5.24 -1.98
C GLY A 270 8.88 6.01 -0.67
N GLY A 271 9.99 6.21 0.03
CA GLY A 271 10.05 6.89 1.33
C GLY A 271 10.54 8.33 1.27
N ASN A 272 10.46 9.01 0.12
CA ASN A 272 11.06 10.33 -0.08
C ASN A 272 10.14 11.33 -0.80
N HIS A 273 8.82 11.19 -0.62
CA HIS A 273 7.84 12.07 -1.24
C HIS A 273 7.51 13.26 -0.32
N PRO A 274 7.75 14.51 -0.77
CA PRO A 274 7.43 15.69 0.02
C PRO A 274 5.94 16.00 -0.05
N VAL A 275 5.30 16.08 1.11
CA VAL A 275 3.88 16.42 1.26
C VAL A 275 3.75 17.69 2.07
N LYS A 276 3.00 18.65 1.57
CA LYS A 276 2.71 19.92 2.24
C LYS A 276 1.37 19.85 2.95
N ASP A 277 1.38 20.11 4.23
CA ASP A 277 0.19 20.40 5.04
C ASP A 277 -0.29 21.82 4.70
N LEU A 278 -1.52 21.95 4.22
CA LEU A 278 -2.09 23.22 3.79
C LEU A 278 -2.54 24.10 4.95
N GLU A 279 -2.81 23.52 6.12
CA GLU A 279 -3.20 24.25 7.33
C GLU A 279 -1.99 24.95 7.96
N THR A 280 -0.86 24.25 8.05
CA THR A 280 0.35 24.76 8.74
C THR A 280 1.39 25.33 7.77
N GLY A 281 1.30 24.99 6.48
CA GLY A 281 2.30 25.31 5.46
C GLY A 281 3.59 24.48 5.54
N ARG A 282 3.71 23.55 6.50
CA ARG A 282 4.90 22.70 6.68
C ARG A 282 4.96 21.62 5.59
N VAL A 283 6.19 21.27 5.24
CA VAL A 283 6.46 20.14 4.35
C VAL A 283 7.08 19.00 5.15
N TYR A 284 6.52 17.81 4.97
CA TYR A 284 7.00 16.57 5.55
C TYR A 284 7.50 15.65 4.45
N ILE A 285 8.50 14.84 4.73
CA ILE A 285 8.86 13.73 3.85
C ILE A 285 8.03 12.52 4.27
N SER A 286 7.37 11.88 3.31
CA SER A 286 6.42 10.80 3.57
C SER A 286 6.77 9.52 2.83
N SER A 287 6.26 8.41 3.37
CA SER A 287 6.21 7.13 2.69
C SER A 287 4.96 7.03 1.83
N GLN A 288 5.09 6.54 0.61
CA GLN A 288 4.01 6.45 -0.37
C GLN A 288 4.00 5.08 -1.03
N ASN A 289 2.81 4.54 -1.25
CA ASN A 289 2.60 3.33 -2.05
C ASN A 289 1.18 3.33 -2.63
N HIS A 290 0.93 4.10 -3.68
CA HIS A 290 -0.37 4.13 -4.34
C HIS A 290 -0.25 4.37 -5.84
N GLY A 291 -1.20 3.82 -6.61
CA GLY A 291 -1.33 4.00 -8.06
C GLY A 291 -2.54 4.84 -8.46
N TYR A 292 -3.38 5.21 -7.50
CA TYR A 292 -4.58 6.03 -7.72
C TYR A 292 -4.52 7.28 -6.84
N VAL A 293 -5.21 8.33 -7.28
CA VAL A 293 -5.31 9.61 -6.56
C VAL A 293 -6.74 10.12 -6.60
N VAL A 294 -7.13 10.88 -5.57
CA VAL A 294 -8.44 11.53 -5.49
C VAL A 294 -8.43 12.82 -6.33
N ASP A 295 -9.44 12.95 -7.19
CA ASP A 295 -9.70 14.16 -7.96
C ASP A 295 -10.35 15.22 -7.10
N THR A 296 -9.72 16.39 -7.02
CA THR A 296 -10.23 17.53 -6.22
C THR A 296 -10.99 18.55 -7.05
N ASP A 297 -10.95 18.49 -8.37
CA ASP A 297 -11.56 19.46 -9.26
C ASP A 297 -13.10 19.55 -9.12
N ASN A 298 -13.73 18.43 -8.77
CA ASN A 298 -15.16 18.32 -8.56
C ASN A 298 -15.56 18.12 -7.08
N LEU A 299 -14.61 18.30 -6.16
CA LEU A 299 -14.86 18.14 -4.73
C LEU A 299 -15.74 19.30 -4.22
N ASP A 300 -16.90 19.00 -3.67
CA ASP A 300 -17.76 20.02 -3.04
C ASP A 300 -17.11 20.50 -1.71
N PRO A 301 -16.73 21.77 -1.59
CA PRO A 301 -16.12 22.30 -0.37
C PRO A 301 -17.03 22.22 0.87
N LYS A 302 -18.33 22.05 0.68
CA LYS A 302 -19.28 21.79 1.77
C LYS A 302 -19.14 20.38 2.34
N VAL A 303 -18.56 19.46 1.57
CA VAL A 303 -18.30 18.06 1.97
C VAL A 303 -16.89 17.93 2.50
N ALA A 304 -15.88 18.32 1.71
CA ALA A 304 -14.49 18.21 2.11
C ALA A 304 -13.61 19.23 1.38
N VAL A 305 -12.45 19.52 1.96
CA VAL A 305 -11.43 20.38 1.37
C VAL A 305 -10.07 19.68 1.37
N PRO A 306 -9.18 19.96 0.40
CA PRO A 306 -7.81 19.48 0.42
C PRO A 306 -7.10 19.90 1.72
N ALA A 307 -6.45 18.96 2.37
CA ALA A 307 -5.66 19.18 3.60
C ALA A 307 -4.16 19.03 3.35
N PHE A 308 -3.80 18.14 2.41
CA PHE A 308 -2.42 17.87 2.04
C PHE A 308 -2.27 17.79 0.54
N ILE A 309 -1.12 18.25 0.02
CA ILE A 309 -0.74 18.14 -1.41
C ILE A 309 0.68 17.64 -1.57
N ASN A 310 0.93 16.88 -2.62
CA ASN A 310 2.28 16.51 -3.04
C ASN A 310 3.01 17.73 -3.60
N VAL A 311 4.23 17.99 -3.13
CA VAL A 311 4.99 19.17 -3.56
C VAL A 311 5.54 19.02 -4.98
N ASN A 312 5.75 17.78 -5.44
CA ASN A 312 6.37 17.51 -6.74
C ASN A 312 5.40 17.69 -7.91
N ASP A 313 4.14 17.29 -7.75
CA ASP A 313 3.18 17.25 -8.86
C ASP A 313 1.81 17.87 -8.53
N GLY A 314 1.61 18.33 -7.28
CA GLY A 314 0.39 18.98 -6.83
C GLY A 314 -0.81 18.06 -6.62
N THR A 315 -0.63 16.74 -6.70
CA THR A 315 -1.72 15.79 -6.47
C THR A 315 -2.24 15.86 -5.03
N ASN A 316 -3.51 15.50 -4.83
CA ASN A 316 -4.12 15.46 -3.50
C ASN A 316 -3.46 14.37 -2.64
N GLU A 317 -3.07 14.77 -1.45
CA GLU A 317 -2.44 13.88 -0.45
C GLU A 317 -3.27 13.76 0.84
N GLY A 318 -4.47 14.34 0.86
CA GLY A 318 -5.38 14.20 2.00
C GLY A 318 -6.50 15.22 2.01
N LEU A 319 -7.58 14.85 2.69
CA LEU A 319 -8.80 15.65 2.82
C LEU A 319 -9.16 15.89 4.29
N LYS A 320 -9.77 17.06 4.56
CA LYS A 320 -10.47 17.39 5.80
C LYS A 320 -11.94 17.56 5.51
N TYR A 321 -12.79 16.86 6.23
CA TYR A 321 -14.24 16.87 5.99
C TYR A 321 -14.91 18.01 6.78
N THR A 322 -15.71 18.80 6.08
CA THR A 322 -16.32 20.01 6.61
C THR A 322 -17.44 19.66 7.61
N GLY A 323 -17.35 20.23 8.81
CA GLY A 323 -18.35 19.97 9.86
C GLY A 323 -18.33 18.58 10.48
N LYS A 324 -17.33 17.75 10.16
CA LYS A 324 -17.16 16.38 10.68
C LYS A 324 -15.79 16.21 11.33
N ASN A 325 -15.71 15.32 12.32
CA ASN A 325 -14.44 14.87 12.90
C ASN A 325 -13.80 13.79 12.02
N ILE A 326 -13.53 14.14 10.75
CA ILE A 326 -12.96 13.22 9.77
C ILE A 326 -11.82 13.91 9.04
N PHE A 327 -10.68 13.24 8.98
CA PHE A 327 -9.58 13.58 8.07
C PHE A 327 -8.95 12.33 7.46
N THR A 328 -8.37 12.49 6.29
CA THR A 328 -7.80 11.38 5.54
C THR A 328 -6.47 11.78 4.92
N VAL A 329 -5.57 10.81 4.74
CA VAL A 329 -4.28 11.01 4.08
C VAL A 329 -4.01 9.92 3.04
N GLN A 330 -3.38 10.31 1.92
CA GLN A 330 -2.97 9.39 0.87
C GLN A 330 -1.66 8.67 1.21
N PHE A 331 -0.76 9.35 1.91
CA PHE A 331 0.53 8.82 2.35
C PHE A 331 0.41 7.94 3.60
N HIS A 332 1.51 7.33 4.01
CA HIS A 332 1.59 6.36 5.10
C HIS A 332 2.22 6.97 6.36
N PRO A 333 1.42 7.52 7.32
CA PRO A 333 1.94 8.11 8.55
C PRO A 333 2.49 7.07 9.54
N GLU A 334 2.12 5.79 9.37
CA GLU A 334 2.68 4.67 10.12
C GLU A 334 4.11 4.33 9.67
N ALA A 335 4.56 4.90 8.55
CA ALA A 335 5.86 4.67 7.91
C ALA A 335 6.11 3.19 7.57
N CYS A 336 7.25 2.65 7.88
CA CYS A 336 7.72 1.27 7.65
C CYS A 336 7.37 0.70 6.26
N PRO A 337 8.27 0.93 5.28
CA PRO A 337 9.52 1.71 5.41
C PRO A 337 9.26 3.20 5.27
N GLY A 338 10.12 4.05 5.85
CA GLY A 338 10.14 5.48 5.59
C GLY A 338 10.26 6.36 6.83
N PRO A 339 10.22 7.69 6.64
CA PRO A 339 10.33 8.66 7.71
C PRO A 339 9.10 8.65 8.63
N GLN A 340 9.32 8.95 9.91
CA GLN A 340 8.27 8.94 10.94
C GLN A 340 7.71 10.33 11.25
N ASP A 341 8.05 11.32 10.43
CA ASP A 341 7.68 12.73 10.64
C ASP A 341 6.18 12.99 10.70
N SER A 342 5.39 12.12 10.08
CA SER A 342 3.92 12.22 10.03
C SER A 342 3.19 11.43 11.13
N GLY A 343 3.92 10.78 12.04
CA GLY A 343 3.33 9.98 13.12
C GLY A 343 2.41 10.76 14.08
N TYR A 344 2.56 12.08 14.16
CA TYR A 344 1.68 12.96 14.93
C TYR A 344 0.20 12.91 14.49
N LEU A 345 -0.08 12.41 13.29
CA LEU A 345 -1.45 12.28 12.81
C LEU A 345 -2.27 11.25 13.61
N PHE A 346 -1.60 10.24 14.17
CA PHE A 346 -2.25 9.33 15.13
C PHE A 346 -2.61 10.05 16.42
N ASP A 347 -1.75 10.95 16.90
CA ASP A 347 -2.02 11.77 18.10
C ASP A 347 -3.18 12.74 17.86
N ARG A 348 -3.22 13.35 16.66
CA ARG A 348 -4.37 14.16 16.20
C ARG A 348 -5.67 13.36 16.21
N PHE A 349 -5.64 12.11 15.75
CA PHE A 349 -6.83 11.25 15.75
C PHE A 349 -7.30 10.92 17.18
N ILE A 350 -6.38 10.61 18.09
CA ILE A 350 -6.71 10.35 19.49
C ILE A 350 -7.34 11.59 20.14
N LYS A 351 -6.80 12.78 19.89
CA LYS A 351 -7.34 14.04 20.37
C LYS A 351 -8.76 14.29 19.83
N MET A 352 -9.03 13.95 18.57
CA MET A 352 -10.38 14.05 18.00
C MET A 352 -11.40 13.14 18.69
N MET A 353 -10.97 12.00 19.23
CA MET A 353 -11.80 11.09 20.03
C MET A 353 -12.00 11.57 21.48
N GLY A 354 -11.56 12.79 21.83
CA GLY A 354 -11.61 13.32 23.20
C GLY A 354 -10.55 12.70 24.12
N GLY A 355 -9.40 12.31 23.57
CA GLY A 355 -8.21 11.92 24.34
C GLY A 355 -7.48 13.15 24.91
N GLU A 356 -6.78 12.96 26.02
CA GLU A 356 -5.85 13.95 26.57
C GLU A 356 -4.52 13.90 25.79
N GLU A 357 -3.74 15.00 25.84
CA GLU A 357 -2.42 15.11 25.21
C GLU A 357 -1.39 14.21 25.86
#